data_27640c6304e5f22ad2cef3e625254851
#
_entry.id   27640c6304e5f22ad2cef3e625254851
#
_cell.length_a   1.000
_cell.length_b   1.000
_cell.length_c   1.000
_cell.angle_alpha   90.00
_cell.angle_beta   90.00
_cell.angle_gamma   90.00
#
_symmetry.space_group_name_H-M   'P 1'
#
loop_
_entity.id
_entity.type
_entity.pdbx_description
1 polymer ?
#
loop_
_entity_poly.entity_id
_entity_poly.type
_entity_poly.pdbx_seq_one_letter_code
_entity_poly.pdbx_strand_id
1 'polypeptide(L)'
;MRHRRTATLPEKVQLFLQQHHMVQAGDTVCCALSGGADSVCLLRCLLELAKPLQLQITAIHVNHQLRGEESERDAAFCAALCERLQVPLQMVRCDVTAYAKQQHCSIETAARDCRYAAFASAAATHVATAHTASDNLETMLHRVIRGSGLRGLAGIPPIRDRYIRPLLTITRTEVEAFLQTLGQDYVTDSTNETDA
;
A
#
# COMPACT_ATOMS: atom_id res chain seq x y z
N MET A 1 4.57 -1.66 -39.57
CA MET A 1 5.12 -1.26 -38.25
C MET A 1 4.13 -1.76 -37.16
N ARG A 2 4.50 -2.77 -36.39
CA ARG A 2 3.68 -3.20 -35.24
C ARG A 2 3.83 -2.14 -34.15
N HIS A 3 2.80 -1.35 -33.87
CA HIS A 3 2.76 -0.52 -32.67
C HIS A 3 3.00 -1.42 -31.45
N ARG A 4 4.11 -1.27 -30.77
CA ARG A 4 4.32 -1.88 -29.45
C ARG A 4 3.26 -1.27 -28.52
N ARG A 5 2.23 -2.05 -28.21
CA ARG A 5 1.25 -1.68 -27.18
C ARG A 5 2.04 -1.48 -25.88
N THR A 6 1.99 -0.29 -25.32
CA THR A 6 2.54 -0.03 -23.97
C THR A 6 1.77 -0.89 -22.97
N ALA A 7 2.50 -1.61 -22.12
CA ALA A 7 1.88 -2.44 -21.08
C ALA A 7 1.04 -1.56 -20.15
N THR A 8 -0.15 -2.02 -19.84
CA THR A 8 -1.02 -1.37 -18.85
C THR A 8 -0.40 -1.46 -17.45
N LEU A 9 -0.87 -0.64 -16.50
CA LEU A 9 -0.33 -0.67 -15.15
C LEU A 9 -0.53 -2.03 -14.46
N PRO A 10 -1.72 -2.68 -14.52
CA PRO A 10 -1.88 -4.06 -14.03
C PRO A 10 -0.94 -5.07 -14.68
N GLU A 11 -0.68 -4.96 -15.99
CA GLU A 11 0.29 -5.85 -16.67
C GLU A 11 1.72 -5.67 -16.13
N LYS A 12 2.14 -4.43 -15.83
CA LYS A 12 3.44 -4.15 -15.19
C LYS A 12 3.52 -4.75 -13.79
N VAL A 13 2.46 -4.58 -12.99
CA VAL A 13 2.34 -5.15 -11.65
C VAL A 13 2.37 -6.67 -11.70
N GLN A 14 1.65 -7.30 -12.65
CA GLN A 14 1.66 -8.74 -12.84
C GLN A 14 3.06 -9.26 -13.14
N LEU A 15 3.75 -8.61 -14.07
CA LEU A 15 5.12 -8.99 -14.43
C LEU A 15 6.06 -8.91 -13.20
N PHE A 16 5.93 -7.86 -12.39
CA PHE A 16 6.73 -7.68 -11.19
C PHE A 16 6.43 -8.73 -10.12
N LEU A 17 5.15 -9.06 -9.90
CA LEU A 17 4.73 -10.14 -9.02
C LEU A 17 5.33 -11.49 -9.43
N GLN A 18 5.30 -11.80 -10.74
CA GLN A 18 5.85 -13.04 -11.29
C GLN A 18 7.38 -13.08 -11.22
N GLN A 19 8.06 -11.99 -11.57
CA GLN A 19 9.52 -11.88 -11.54
C GLN A 19 10.10 -12.14 -10.14
N HIS A 20 9.39 -11.71 -9.11
CA HIS A 20 9.80 -11.86 -7.72
C HIS A 20 9.12 -13.03 -7.00
N HIS A 21 8.32 -13.84 -7.69
CA HIS A 21 7.57 -14.96 -7.09
C HIS A 21 6.79 -14.56 -5.83
N MET A 22 6.11 -13.38 -5.89
CA MET A 22 5.45 -12.79 -4.73
C MET A 22 4.17 -13.51 -4.33
N VAL A 23 3.51 -14.19 -5.27
CA VAL A 23 2.21 -14.85 -5.04
C VAL A 23 2.13 -16.16 -5.82
N GLN A 24 1.28 -17.07 -5.35
CA GLN A 24 0.94 -18.33 -6.01
C GLN A 24 -0.58 -18.45 -6.15
N ALA A 25 -1.02 -19.31 -7.07
CA ALA A 25 -2.43 -19.62 -7.25
C ALA A 25 -3.02 -20.18 -5.93
N GLY A 26 -4.16 -19.65 -5.51
CA GLY A 26 -4.81 -19.98 -4.25
C GLY A 26 -4.44 -19.08 -3.07
N ASP A 27 -3.45 -18.20 -3.22
CA ASP A 27 -3.08 -17.27 -2.14
C ASP A 27 -4.20 -16.27 -1.84
N THR A 28 -4.29 -15.91 -0.57
CA THR A 28 -5.07 -14.75 -0.11
C THR A 28 -4.13 -13.57 0.09
N VAL A 29 -4.37 -12.48 -0.64
CA VAL A 29 -3.59 -11.24 -0.55
C VAL A 29 -4.43 -10.16 0.13
N CYS A 30 -3.98 -9.70 1.29
CA CYS A 30 -4.60 -8.60 2.02
C CYS A 30 -3.96 -7.27 1.59
N CYS A 31 -4.73 -6.39 0.97
CA CYS A 31 -4.28 -5.04 0.63
C CYS A 31 -4.31 -4.12 1.85
N ALA A 32 -3.18 -3.54 2.23
CA ALA A 32 -3.12 -2.47 3.22
C ALA A 32 -3.68 -1.18 2.62
N LEU A 33 -4.92 -0.85 2.95
CA LEU A 33 -5.69 0.24 2.35
C LEU A 33 -5.74 1.45 3.28
N SER A 34 -5.02 2.53 2.94
CA SER A 34 -5.07 3.80 3.69
C SER A 34 -6.17 4.76 3.19
N GLY A 35 -6.64 4.57 1.97
CA GLY A 35 -7.54 5.48 1.26
C GLY A 35 -6.82 6.41 0.27
N GLY A 36 -5.52 6.64 0.43
CA GLY A 36 -4.70 7.44 -0.49
C GLY A 36 -4.49 6.75 -1.85
N ALA A 37 -4.10 7.53 -2.86
CA ALA A 37 -4.01 7.11 -4.25
C ALA A 37 -3.23 5.81 -4.44
N ASP A 38 -2.04 5.67 -3.83
CA ASP A 38 -1.19 4.50 -4.02
C ASP A 38 -1.86 3.22 -3.49
N SER A 39 -2.50 3.29 -2.32
CA SER A 39 -3.20 2.15 -1.73
C SER A 39 -4.47 1.76 -2.50
N VAL A 40 -5.19 2.75 -3.01
CA VAL A 40 -6.38 2.53 -3.87
C VAL A 40 -5.95 1.94 -5.21
N CYS A 41 -4.87 2.45 -5.81
CA CYS A 41 -4.28 1.90 -7.03
C CYS A 41 -3.87 0.44 -6.83
N LEU A 42 -3.18 0.11 -5.72
CA LEU A 42 -2.80 -1.26 -5.39
C LEU A 42 -4.01 -2.17 -5.33
N LEU A 43 -5.06 -1.77 -4.60
CA LEU A 43 -6.29 -2.55 -4.49
C LEU A 43 -6.92 -2.81 -5.86
N ARG A 44 -7.04 -1.77 -6.71
CA ARG A 44 -7.60 -1.88 -8.06
C ARG A 44 -6.79 -2.83 -8.94
N CYS A 45 -5.46 -2.75 -8.91
CA CYS A 45 -4.58 -3.66 -9.64
C CYS A 45 -4.73 -5.11 -9.17
N LEU A 46 -4.75 -5.34 -7.85
CA LEU A 46 -4.91 -6.68 -7.29
C LEU A 46 -6.25 -7.30 -7.68
N LEU A 47 -7.33 -6.51 -7.74
CA LEU A 47 -8.65 -6.98 -8.18
C LEU A 47 -8.66 -7.37 -9.66
N GLU A 48 -8.02 -6.59 -10.55
CA GLU A 48 -7.89 -6.97 -11.96
C GLU A 48 -7.05 -8.25 -12.14
N LEU A 49 -6.06 -8.46 -11.27
CA LEU A 49 -5.18 -9.63 -11.29
C LEU A 49 -5.73 -10.83 -10.51
N ALA A 50 -6.78 -10.67 -9.73
CA ALA A 50 -7.33 -11.73 -8.87
C ALA A 50 -7.71 -12.97 -9.67
N LYS A 51 -8.49 -12.81 -10.73
CA LYS A 51 -8.94 -13.93 -11.57
C LYS A 51 -7.79 -14.58 -12.36
N PRO A 52 -6.96 -13.82 -13.13
CA PRO A 52 -5.87 -14.42 -13.91
C PRO A 52 -4.80 -15.10 -13.07
N LEU A 53 -4.56 -14.63 -11.83
CA LEU A 53 -3.58 -15.24 -10.91
C LEU A 53 -4.21 -16.17 -9.87
N GLN A 54 -5.54 -16.39 -9.92
CA GLN A 54 -6.29 -17.22 -8.98
C GLN A 54 -6.08 -16.81 -7.52
N LEU A 55 -6.12 -15.50 -7.24
CA LEU A 55 -5.94 -14.94 -5.91
C LEU A 55 -7.28 -14.61 -5.25
N GLN A 56 -7.31 -14.66 -3.92
CA GLN A 56 -8.36 -14.08 -3.10
C GLN A 56 -7.87 -12.74 -2.57
N ILE A 57 -8.67 -11.68 -2.77
CA ILE A 57 -8.29 -10.33 -2.34
C ILE A 57 -9.15 -9.92 -1.15
N THR A 58 -8.48 -9.47 -0.11
CA THR A 58 -9.08 -8.82 1.07
C THR A 58 -8.41 -7.48 1.29
N ALA A 59 -8.94 -6.66 2.18
CA ALA A 59 -8.34 -5.39 2.55
C ALA A 59 -8.27 -5.22 4.07
N ILE A 60 -7.32 -4.44 4.55
CA ILE A 60 -7.20 -4.00 5.93
C ILE A 60 -6.96 -2.50 5.98
N HIS A 61 -7.78 -1.79 6.77
CA HIS A 61 -7.57 -0.38 7.08
C HIS A 61 -7.24 -0.22 8.55
N VAL A 62 -6.20 0.58 8.85
CA VAL A 62 -5.80 0.90 10.23
C VAL A 62 -6.08 2.37 10.49
N ASN A 63 -7.11 2.64 11.28
CA ASN A 63 -7.40 3.99 11.78
C ASN A 63 -6.55 4.26 13.02
N HIS A 64 -5.55 5.12 12.87
CA HIS A 64 -4.61 5.50 13.93
C HIS A 64 -5.15 6.51 14.93
N GLN A 65 -6.35 7.06 14.71
CA GLN A 65 -7.03 8.06 15.54
C GLN A 65 -6.18 9.32 15.84
N LEU A 66 -5.26 9.68 14.93
CA LEU A 66 -4.36 10.82 15.14
C LEU A 66 -4.93 12.14 14.66
N ARG A 67 -5.85 12.11 13.68
CA ARG A 67 -6.38 13.31 12.99
C ARG A 67 -7.88 13.51 13.22
N GLY A 68 -8.45 12.93 14.30
CA GLY A 68 -9.85 13.10 14.65
C GLY A 68 -10.81 12.80 13.49
N GLU A 69 -11.60 13.79 13.05
CA GLU A 69 -12.62 13.62 12.00
C GLU A 69 -12.04 13.21 10.64
N GLU A 70 -10.84 13.63 10.29
CA GLU A 70 -10.18 13.20 9.04
C GLU A 70 -9.91 11.69 9.07
N SER A 71 -9.45 11.15 10.20
CA SER A 71 -9.22 9.71 10.32
C SER A 71 -10.52 8.90 10.19
N GLU A 72 -11.65 9.42 10.67
CA GLU A 72 -12.96 8.77 10.52
C GLU A 72 -13.48 8.90 9.07
N ARG A 73 -13.26 10.05 8.40
CA ARG A 73 -13.59 10.24 7.00
C ARG A 73 -12.83 9.23 6.11
N ASP A 74 -11.53 9.06 6.36
CA ASP A 74 -10.68 8.13 5.61
C ASP A 74 -11.12 6.68 5.82
N ALA A 75 -11.48 6.33 7.05
CA ALA A 75 -12.04 5.02 7.39
C ALA A 75 -13.38 4.77 6.69
N ALA A 76 -14.27 5.77 6.67
CA ALA A 76 -15.56 5.69 5.98
C ALA A 76 -15.38 5.54 4.46
N PHE A 77 -14.44 6.29 3.87
CA PHE A 77 -14.07 6.14 2.46
C PHE A 77 -13.60 4.72 2.13
N CYS A 78 -12.69 4.16 2.92
CA CYS A 78 -12.19 2.80 2.73
C CYS A 78 -13.32 1.76 2.83
N ALA A 79 -14.24 1.93 3.79
CA ALA A 79 -15.39 1.05 3.95
C ALA A 79 -16.32 1.09 2.73
N ALA A 80 -16.71 2.28 2.29
CA ALA A 80 -17.57 2.48 1.12
C ALA A 80 -16.92 1.97 -0.18
N LEU A 81 -15.61 2.17 -0.33
CA LEU A 81 -14.85 1.65 -1.47
C LEU A 81 -14.87 0.13 -1.50
N CYS A 82 -14.56 -0.52 -0.38
CA CYS A 82 -14.53 -1.97 -0.29
C CYS A 82 -15.92 -2.60 -0.48
N GLU A 83 -16.97 -1.98 0.06
CA GLU A 83 -18.37 -2.40 -0.17
C GLU A 83 -18.72 -2.35 -1.66
N ARG A 84 -18.45 -1.23 -2.33
CA ARG A 84 -18.69 -1.06 -3.77
C ARG A 84 -17.92 -2.08 -4.62
N LEU A 85 -16.70 -2.41 -4.23
CA LEU A 85 -15.84 -3.37 -4.93
C LEU A 85 -16.05 -4.82 -4.47
N GLN A 86 -16.94 -5.05 -3.51
CA GLN A 86 -17.22 -6.37 -2.92
C GLN A 86 -15.96 -7.04 -2.34
N VAL A 87 -15.08 -6.25 -1.71
CA VAL A 87 -13.85 -6.70 -1.05
C VAL A 87 -14.07 -6.82 0.45
N PRO A 88 -13.82 -7.99 1.07
CA PRO A 88 -13.86 -8.11 2.52
C PRO A 88 -12.85 -7.16 3.17
N LEU A 89 -13.30 -6.28 4.07
CA LEU A 89 -12.48 -5.29 4.76
C LEU A 89 -12.40 -5.60 6.25
N GLN A 90 -11.17 -5.72 6.75
CA GLN A 90 -10.89 -5.69 8.18
C GLN A 90 -10.59 -4.25 8.61
N MET A 91 -11.40 -3.69 9.51
CA MET A 91 -11.19 -2.37 10.08
C MET A 91 -10.54 -2.50 11.45
N VAL A 92 -9.37 -1.88 11.66
CA VAL A 92 -8.66 -1.88 12.94
C VAL A 92 -8.53 -0.44 13.43
N ARG A 93 -8.89 -0.20 14.68
CA ARG A 93 -8.70 1.09 15.37
C ARG A 93 -7.58 0.96 16.38
N CYS A 94 -6.69 1.92 16.43
CA CYS A 94 -5.60 2.00 17.37
C CYS A 94 -5.45 3.44 17.89
N ASP A 95 -5.59 3.62 19.21
CA ASP A 95 -5.20 4.88 19.85
C ASP A 95 -3.67 4.94 19.94
N VAL A 96 -3.06 5.48 18.88
CA VAL A 96 -1.60 5.59 18.76
C VAL A 96 -1.02 6.49 19.85
N THR A 97 -1.78 7.51 20.30
CA THR A 97 -1.31 8.44 21.34
C THR A 97 -1.22 7.73 22.70
N ALA A 98 -2.24 6.95 23.05
CA ALA A 98 -2.23 6.15 24.27
C ALA A 98 -1.14 5.09 24.22
N TYR A 99 -0.99 4.40 23.08
CA TYR A 99 0.05 3.39 22.87
C TYR A 99 1.47 3.99 23.00
N ALA A 100 1.75 5.14 22.38
CA ALA A 100 3.03 5.82 22.47
C ALA A 100 3.40 6.18 23.91
N LYS A 101 2.44 6.67 24.70
CA LYS A 101 2.63 6.98 26.13
C LYS A 101 2.94 5.72 26.94
N GLN A 102 2.19 4.63 26.71
CA GLN A 102 2.38 3.37 27.42
C GLN A 102 3.72 2.72 27.12
N GLN A 103 4.16 2.75 25.86
CA GLN A 103 5.41 2.12 25.40
C GLN A 103 6.63 3.06 25.48
N HIS A 104 6.46 4.30 25.94
CA HIS A 104 7.53 5.32 26.00
C HIS A 104 8.27 5.50 24.67
N CYS A 105 7.55 5.50 23.55
CA CYS A 105 8.11 5.64 22.22
C CYS A 105 7.50 6.84 21.45
N SER A 106 8.09 7.17 20.29
CA SER A 106 7.57 8.23 19.44
C SER A 106 6.21 7.85 18.82
N ILE A 107 5.42 8.85 18.45
CA ILE A 107 4.13 8.65 17.73
C ILE A 107 4.36 7.87 16.42
N GLU A 108 5.45 8.15 15.71
CA GLU A 108 5.80 7.43 14.49
C GLU A 108 6.07 5.94 14.75
N THR A 109 6.85 5.63 15.79
CA THR A 109 7.11 4.26 16.21
C THR A 109 5.82 3.56 16.61
N ALA A 110 5.00 4.20 17.45
CA ALA A 110 3.72 3.68 17.88
C ALA A 110 2.76 3.40 16.71
N ALA A 111 2.64 4.32 15.75
CA ALA A 111 1.82 4.15 14.55
C ALA A 111 2.32 2.98 13.69
N ARG A 112 3.63 2.84 13.59
CA ARG A 112 4.25 1.71 12.90
C ARG A 112 3.94 0.39 13.59
N ASP A 113 4.10 0.31 14.90
CA ASP A 113 3.86 -0.92 15.67
C ASP A 113 2.38 -1.33 15.62
N CYS A 114 1.46 -0.38 15.79
CA CYS A 114 0.02 -0.58 15.61
C CYS A 114 -0.31 -1.13 14.23
N ARG A 115 0.30 -0.56 13.20
CA ARG A 115 0.10 -0.99 11.80
C ARG A 115 0.56 -2.43 11.58
N TYR A 116 1.77 -2.77 12.03
CA TYR A 116 2.29 -4.13 11.86
C TYR A 116 1.55 -5.16 12.72
N ALA A 117 1.10 -4.79 13.93
CA ALA A 117 0.23 -5.63 14.74
C ALA A 117 -1.10 -5.92 14.04
N ALA A 118 -1.73 -4.89 13.44
CA ALA A 118 -2.93 -5.07 12.63
C ALA A 118 -2.67 -5.99 11.43
N PHE A 119 -1.59 -5.76 10.69
CA PHE A 119 -1.22 -6.60 9.54
C PHE A 119 -0.95 -8.06 9.94
N ALA A 120 -0.37 -8.30 11.11
CA ALA A 120 -0.14 -9.64 11.61
C ALA A 120 -1.46 -10.39 11.89
N SER A 121 -2.54 -9.67 12.25
CA SER A 121 -3.86 -10.26 12.50
C SER A 121 -4.65 -10.57 11.22
N ALA A 122 -4.19 -10.13 10.05
CA ALA A 122 -4.87 -10.40 8.79
C ALA A 122 -4.80 -11.88 8.43
N ALA A 123 -5.97 -12.49 8.20
CA ALA A 123 -6.10 -13.88 7.76
C ALA A 123 -5.79 -13.99 6.25
N ALA A 124 -4.53 -13.82 5.88
CA ALA A 124 -4.06 -13.82 4.49
C ALA A 124 -2.69 -14.47 4.39
N THR A 125 -2.33 -15.01 3.22
CA THR A 125 -0.99 -15.52 2.91
C THR A 125 0.02 -14.37 2.87
N HIS A 126 -0.36 -13.30 2.19
CA HIS A 126 0.46 -12.09 2.02
C HIS A 126 -0.28 -10.82 2.40
N VAL A 127 0.47 -9.82 2.87
CA VAL A 127 -0.01 -8.45 3.04
C VAL A 127 0.71 -7.57 2.02
N ALA A 128 -0.07 -6.98 1.10
CA ALA A 128 0.44 -6.09 0.07
C ALA A 128 0.42 -4.63 0.55
N THR A 129 1.55 -3.96 0.47
CA THR A 129 1.70 -2.55 0.81
C THR A 129 2.03 -1.72 -0.42
N ALA A 130 1.51 -0.50 -0.49
CA ALA A 130 1.53 0.35 -1.68
C ALA A 130 2.79 1.24 -1.79
N HIS A 131 3.96 0.70 -1.45
CA HIS A 131 5.21 1.41 -1.69
C HIS A 131 5.49 1.52 -3.18
N THR A 132 5.83 2.72 -3.64
CA THR A 132 6.06 3.08 -5.04
C THR A 132 7.55 3.26 -5.37
N ALA A 133 7.86 3.58 -6.63
CA ALA A 133 9.22 3.93 -7.04
C ALA A 133 9.74 5.19 -6.33
N SER A 134 8.85 6.14 -6.01
CA SER A 134 9.21 7.37 -5.27
C SER A 134 9.66 7.04 -3.85
N ASP A 135 8.90 6.21 -3.11
CA ASP A 135 9.27 5.77 -1.77
C ASP A 135 10.61 5.02 -1.75
N ASN A 136 10.83 4.21 -2.79
CA ASN A 136 12.06 3.47 -2.94
C ASN A 136 13.26 4.39 -3.15
N LEU A 137 13.12 5.39 -4.03
CA LEU A 137 14.14 6.40 -4.29
C LEU A 137 14.44 7.23 -3.02
N GLU A 138 13.42 7.69 -2.32
CA GLU A 138 13.56 8.43 -1.08
C GLU A 138 14.32 7.60 -0.02
N THR A 139 13.92 6.33 0.15
CA THR A 139 14.61 5.41 1.07
C THR A 139 16.08 5.24 0.71
N MET A 140 16.40 5.10 -0.58
CA MET A 140 17.78 5.00 -1.05
C MET A 140 18.57 6.28 -0.76
N LEU A 141 18.01 7.44 -1.07
CA LEU A 141 18.65 8.74 -0.82
C LEU A 141 18.92 8.95 0.68
N HIS A 142 17.93 8.69 1.53
CA HIS A 142 18.10 8.78 2.99
C HIS A 142 19.23 7.88 3.51
N ARG A 143 19.33 6.66 3.01
CA ARG A 143 20.40 5.74 3.41
C ARG A 143 21.77 6.18 2.93
N VAL A 144 21.87 6.72 1.70
CA VAL A 144 23.11 7.27 1.16
C VAL A 144 23.58 8.46 1.99
N ILE A 145 22.68 9.41 2.30
CA ILE A 145 22.98 10.59 3.11
C ILE A 145 23.47 10.20 4.52
N ARG A 146 22.90 9.12 5.10
CA ARG A 146 23.32 8.59 6.41
C ARG A 146 24.59 7.73 6.37
N GLY A 147 25.25 7.62 5.21
CA GLY A 147 26.51 6.90 5.07
C GLY A 147 26.41 5.37 5.13
N SER A 148 25.25 4.80 4.76
CA SER A 148 25.02 3.34 4.82
C SER A 148 25.82 2.54 3.76
N GLY A 149 26.73 3.15 3.02
CA GLY A 149 27.56 2.50 2.00
C GLY A 149 26.73 1.82 0.91
N LEU A 150 27.33 0.83 0.19
CA LEU A 150 26.67 0.10 -0.89
C LEU A 150 25.39 -0.65 -0.46
N ARG A 151 25.29 -1.05 0.81
CA ARG A 151 24.05 -1.66 1.34
C ARG A 151 22.87 -0.70 1.38
N GLY A 152 23.12 0.61 1.46
CA GLY A 152 22.09 1.64 1.40
C GLY A 152 21.42 1.73 0.03
N LEU A 153 22.12 1.39 -1.04
CA LEU A 153 21.60 1.40 -2.41
C LEU A 153 20.60 0.29 -2.71
N ALA A 154 20.46 -0.70 -1.84
CA ALA A 154 19.53 -1.80 -2.06
C ALA A 154 18.04 -1.40 -2.02
N GLY A 155 17.71 -0.19 -1.55
CA GLY A 155 16.34 0.31 -1.51
C GLY A 155 15.40 -0.50 -0.61
N ILE A 156 14.12 -0.44 -0.90
CA ILE A 156 13.07 -1.20 -0.21
C ILE A 156 12.99 -2.61 -0.82
N PRO A 157 13.10 -3.70 -0.04
CA PRO A 157 13.01 -5.04 -0.61
C PRO A 157 11.58 -5.31 -1.15
N PRO A 158 11.45 -5.93 -2.34
CA PRO A 158 10.15 -6.28 -2.91
C PRO A 158 9.32 -7.21 -2.02
N ILE A 159 9.99 -8.11 -1.32
CA ILE A 159 9.41 -9.06 -0.37
C ILE A 159 10.19 -8.99 0.95
N ARG A 160 9.46 -9.02 2.05
CA ARG A 160 10.01 -9.22 3.40
C ARG A 160 9.01 -10.02 4.22
N ASP A 161 9.35 -11.27 4.53
CA ASP A 161 8.46 -12.21 5.20
C ASP A 161 7.15 -12.39 4.38
N ARG A 162 5.99 -12.14 4.97
CA ARG A 162 4.70 -12.15 4.28
C ARG A 162 4.32 -10.82 3.61
N TYR A 163 5.16 -9.78 3.73
CA TYR A 163 4.88 -8.45 3.18
C TYR A 163 5.43 -8.33 1.77
N ILE A 164 4.56 -7.97 0.82
CA ILE A 164 4.89 -7.77 -0.59
C ILE A 164 4.63 -6.32 -1.01
N ARG A 165 5.37 -5.84 -2.02
CA ARG A 165 5.30 -4.45 -2.50
C ARG A 165 5.15 -4.41 -4.03
N PRO A 166 3.95 -4.68 -4.54
CA PRO A 166 3.72 -4.85 -5.97
C PRO A 166 3.93 -3.58 -6.80
N LEU A 167 3.83 -2.38 -6.19
CA LEU A 167 3.96 -1.09 -6.87
C LEU A 167 5.39 -0.51 -6.83
N LEU A 168 6.39 -1.24 -6.36
CA LEU A 168 7.73 -0.72 -6.09
C LEU A 168 8.47 -0.16 -7.33
N THR A 169 8.03 -0.50 -8.53
CA THR A 169 8.54 0.02 -9.81
C THR A 169 7.59 1.00 -10.50
N ILE A 170 6.46 1.29 -9.88
CA ILE A 170 5.42 2.16 -10.44
C ILE A 170 5.62 3.58 -9.90
N THR A 171 5.57 4.57 -10.78
CA THR A 171 5.70 5.98 -10.43
C THR A 171 4.37 6.57 -9.97
N ARG A 172 4.42 7.68 -9.23
CA ARG A 172 3.23 8.42 -8.80
C ARG A 172 2.35 8.84 -9.99
N THR A 173 2.97 9.32 -11.06
CA THR A 173 2.26 9.72 -12.29
C THR A 173 1.49 8.55 -12.91
N GLU A 174 2.06 7.34 -12.91
CA GLU A 174 1.37 6.15 -13.41
C GLU A 174 0.20 5.74 -12.52
N VAL A 175 0.34 5.87 -11.20
CA VAL A 175 -0.75 5.65 -10.23
C VAL A 175 -1.92 6.58 -10.53
N GLU A 176 -1.67 7.88 -10.62
CA GLU A 176 -2.70 8.90 -10.85
C GLU A 176 -3.37 8.73 -12.22
N ALA A 177 -2.59 8.50 -13.28
CA ALA A 177 -3.12 8.23 -14.61
C ALA A 177 -4.03 6.98 -14.64
N PHE A 178 -3.64 5.92 -13.95
CA PHE A 178 -4.45 4.70 -13.87
C PHE A 178 -5.78 4.95 -13.13
N LEU A 179 -5.75 5.60 -11.97
CA LEU A 179 -6.96 5.93 -11.22
C LEU A 179 -7.89 6.85 -12.01
N GLN A 180 -7.32 7.82 -12.74
CA GLN A 180 -8.08 8.70 -13.61
C GLN A 180 -8.78 7.91 -14.74
N THR A 181 -8.13 6.95 -15.38
CA THR A 181 -8.75 6.10 -16.41
C THR A 181 -9.93 5.28 -15.89
N LEU A 182 -9.91 4.93 -14.60
CA LEU A 182 -10.98 4.20 -13.92
C LEU A 182 -12.07 5.11 -13.35
N GLY A 183 -11.90 6.43 -13.40
CA GLY A 183 -12.76 7.37 -12.67
C GLY A 183 -12.81 7.05 -11.16
N GLN A 184 -11.69 6.59 -10.59
CA GLN A 184 -11.61 6.14 -9.23
C GLN A 184 -11.10 7.25 -8.31
N ASP A 185 -11.96 7.70 -7.38
CA ASP A 185 -11.61 8.67 -6.35
C ASP A 185 -10.70 8.04 -5.27
N TYR A 186 -9.94 8.90 -4.59
CA TYR A 186 -9.10 8.57 -3.45
C TYR A 186 -9.03 9.76 -2.48
N VAL A 187 -8.58 9.51 -1.25
CA VAL A 187 -8.38 10.56 -0.24
C VAL A 187 -7.07 11.28 -0.49
N THR A 188 -7.12 12.61 -0.49
CA THR A 188 -5.92 13.47 -0.51
C THR A 188 -5.59 13.90 0.91
N ASP A 189 -4.37 13.65 1.36
CA ASP A 189 -3.89 14.14 2.65
C ASP A 189 -3.74 15.66 2.63
N SER A 190 -4.33 16.33 3.61
CA SER A 190 -4.21 17.79 3.79
C SER A 190 -2.76 18.24 4.07
N THR A 191 -1.89 17.32 4.51
CA THR A 191 -0.47 17.59 4.75
C THR A 191 0.38 17.71 3.47
N ASN A 192 -0.12 17.28 2.32
CA ASN A 192 0.58 17.40 1.03
C ASN A 192 0.38 18.78 0.35
N GLU A 193 -0.45 19.66 0.90
CA GLU A 193 -0.70 21.00 0.31
C GLU A 193 0.22 22.10 0.87
N THR A 194 1.14 21.78 1.79
CA THR A 194 1.96 22.79 2.50
C THR A 194 3.36 23.00 1.92
N ASP A 195 3.75 22.28 0.86
CA ASP A 195 5.06 22.45 0.19
C ASP A 195 4.87 22.89 -1.29
N ALA A 196 4.28 24.08 -1.50
CA ALA A 196 4.28 24.79 -2.78
C ALA A 196 4.76 26.23 -2.58
#